data_702f9f17d7dd39a4bff43eed9ffac9dd
#
_entry.id   702f9f17d7dd39a4bff43eed9ffac9dd
#
_cell.length_a   1.000
_cell.length_b   1.000
_cell.length_c   1.000
_cell.angle_alpha   90.00
_cell.angle_beta   90.00
_cell.angle_gamma   90.00
#
_symmetry.space_group_name_H-M   'P 1'
#
loop_
_entity.id
_entity.type
_entity.pdbx_description
1 polymer ?
#
loop_
_entity_poly.entity_id
_entity_poly.type
_entity_poly.pdbx_seq_one_letter_code
_entity_poly.pdbx_strand_id
1 'polypeptide(L)'
;DFYQNVLLPPREAFQGSILFYEVCGCPDGETYAARMKKMAEHGFFDGIAGLLLGKPLGGRRAAALYDRITLQVLAELGLSHIPVVSNATFGHNSPAGIIPIGAMAELDGDNGRFSILEAAVE
;
A
#
# COMPACT_ATOMS: atom_id res chain seq x y z
N ASP A 1 -14.30 17.64 -0.02
CA ASP A 1 -13.17 16.71 0.09
C ASP A 1 -13.63 15.32 -0.36
N PHE A 2 -12.99 14.75 -1.37
CA PHE A 2 -13.40 13.48 -1.98
C PHE A 2 -13.42 12.32 -0.96
N TYR A 3 -12.61 12.40 0.09
CA TYR A 3 -12.52 11.40 1.16
C TYR A 3 -13.59 11.56 2.27
N GLN A 4 -14.37 12.61 2.28
CA GLN A 4 -15.43 12.78 3.28
C GLN A 4 -16.77 12.17 2.86
N ASN A 5 -16.81 11.50 1.72
CA ASN A 5 -18.02 10.93 1.17
C ASN A 5 -18.21 9.45 1.56
N VAL A 6 -19.47 9.08 1.58
CA VAL A 6 -20.11 7.80 1.90
C VAL A 6 -19.48 6.53 1.28
N LEU A 7 -18.42 6.66 0.47
CA LEU A 7 -17.79 5.58 -0.27
C LEU A 7 -16.56 4.96 0.44
N LEU A 8 -16.09 5.57 1.54
CA LEU A 8 -15.00 4.94 2.31
C LEU A 8 -15.55 3.78 3.14
N PRO A 9 -14.88 2.64 3.16
CA PRO A 9 -15.22 1.57 4.07
C PRO A 9 -15.06 2.06 5.53
N PRO A 10 -15.79 1.49 6.47
CA PRO A 10 -15.59 1.81 7.88
C PRO A 10 -14.15 1.44 8.30
N ARG A 11 -13.59 2.15 9.28
CA ARG A 11 -12.19 1.96 9.72
C ARG A 11 -11.90 0.51 10.13
N GLU A 12 -12.89 -0.16 10.69
CA GLU A 12 -12.80 -1.56 11.12
C GLU A 12 -12.55 -2.53 9.95
N ALA A 13 -12.91 -2.15 8.73
CA ALA A 13 -12.66 -2.96 7.54
C ALA A 13 -11.16 -3.11 7.20
N PHE A 14 -10.31 -2.23 7.74
CA PHE A 14 -8.86 -2.31 7.53
C PHE A 14 -8.17 -3.22 8.55
N GLN A 15 -8.84 -3.62 9.63
CA GLN A 15 -8.26 -4.46 10.68
C GLN A 15 -7.78 -5.80 10.13
N GLY A 16 -6.47 -6.08 10.32
CA GLY A 16 -5.84 -7.31 9.85
C GLY A 16 -5.68 -7.43 8.34
N SER A 17 -6.01 -6.38 7.56
CA SER A 17 -5.88 -6.40 6.12
C SER A 17 -4.46 -6.08 5.65
N ILE A 18 -4.11 -6.55 4.46
CA ILE A 18 -2.95 -6.06 3.72
C ILE A 18 -3.45 -4.94 2.81
N LEU A 19 -3.04 -3.71 3.11
CA LEU A 19 -3.32 -2.57 2.24
C LEU A 19 -2.38 -2.60 1.05
N PHE A 20 -2.91 -2.45 -0.16
CA PHE A 20 -2.08 -2.34 -1.34
C PHE A 20 -2.45 -1.14 -2.19
N TYR A 21 -1.45 -0.48 -2.74
CA TYR A 21 -1.62 0.62 -3.68
C TYR A 21 -0.37 0.84 -4.53
N GLU A 22 -0.50 1.64 -5.57
CA GLU A 22 0.61 2.10 -6.36
C GLU A 22 0.68 3.63 -6.39
N VAL A 23 1.87 4.17 -6.67
CA VAL A 23 2.07 5.61 -6.82
C VAL A 23 2.09 5.97 -8.30
N CYS A 24 1.05 6.66 -8.73
CA CYS A 24 0.93 7.21 -10.06
C CYS A 24 0.78 8.73 -10.00
N GLY A 25 1.63 9.45 -10.71
CA GLY A 25 1.50 10.90 -10.86
C GLY A 25 1.75 11.74 -9.59
N CYS A 26 2.60 11.30 -8.68
CA CYS A 26 3.13 12.17 -7.65
C CYS A 26 4.30 12.99 -8.22
N PRO A 27 4.25 14.32 -8.17
CA PRO A 27 5.30 15.17 -8.73
C PRO A 27 6.62 15.11 -7.94
N ASP A 28 6.53 14.88 -6.63
CA ASP A 28 7.67 14.88 -5.71
C ASP A 28 7.39 14.08 -4.44
N GLY A 29 8.43 13.91 -3.62
CA GLY A 29 8.35 13.15 -2.38
C GLY A 29 7.54 13.84 -1.28
N GLU A 30 7.50 15.16 -1.25
CA GLU A 30 6.73 15.93 -0.25
C GLU A 30 5.24 15.75 -0.49
N THR A 31 4.80 15.84 -1.73
CA THR A 31 3.42 15.57 -2.14
C THR A 31 3.02 14.13 -1.81
N TYR A 32 3.92 13.16 -2.03
CA TYR A 32 3.65 11.78 -1.69
C TYR A 32 3.49 11.58 -0.17
N ALA A 33 4.40 12.12 0.63
CA ALA A 33 4.31 12.06 2.09
C ALA A 33 3.00 12.69 2.62
N ALA A 34 2.62 13.85 2.07
CA ALA A 34 1.36 14.52 2.43
C ALA A 34 0.13 13.66 2.10
N ARG A 35 0.12 12.98 0.95
CA ARG A 35 -0.96 12.05 0.57
C ARG A 35 -1.05 10.86 1.53
N MET A 36 0.08 10.26 1.91
CA MET A 36 0.08 9.17 2.90
C MET A 36 -0.46 9.63 4.26
N LYS A 37 -0.05 10.80 4.74
CA LYS A 37 -0.58 11.38 5.99
C LYS A 37 -2.09 11.60 5.89
N LYS A 38 -2.57 12.08 4.76
CA LYS A 38 -4.00 12.23 4.51
C LYS A 38 -4.75 10.89 4.53
N MET A 39 -4.17 9.83 3.96
CA MET A 39 -4.73 8.47 4.07
C MET A 39 -4.81 8.02 5.53
N ALA A 40 -3.77 8.31 6.34
CA ALA A 40 -3.76 7.98 7.76
C ALA A 40 -4.87 8.71 8.54
N GLU A 41 -5.10 10.01 8.27
CA GLU A 41 -6.21 10.77 8.86
C GLU A 41 -7.58 10.14 8.58
N HIS A 42 -7.73 9.49 7.43
CA HIS A 42 -8.95 8.78 7.04
C HIS A 42 -9.00 7.31 7.52
N GLY A 43 -8.00 6.85 8.25
CA GLY A 43 -7.98 5.53 8.86
C GLY A 43 -7.53 4.38 7.97
N PHE A 44 -6.96 4.66 6.79
CA PHE A 44 -6.49 3.59 5.89
C PHE A 44 -5.39 2.70 6.49
N PHE A 45 -4.65 3.21 7.47
CA PHE A 45 -3.60 2.47 8.15
C PHE A 45 -4.05 1.91 9.52
N ASP A 46 -5.32 2.08 9.88
CA ASP A 46 -5.82 1.64 11.19
C ASP A 46 -5.85 0.11 11.28
N GLY A 47 -4.91 -0.46 12.03
CA GLY A 47 -4.85 -1.90 12.29
C GLY A 47 -4.52 -2.78 11.09
N ILE A 48 -3.95 -2.24 10.01
CA ILE A 48 -3.49 -3.07 8.89
C ILE A 48 -2.40 -4.05 9.34
N ALA A 49 -2.38 -5.23 8.74
CA ALA A 49 -1.37 -6.26 8.99
C ALA A 49 -0.11 -6.08 8.15
N GLY A 50 -0.18 -5.29 7.08
CA GLY A 50 0.96 -5.03 6.20
C GLY A 50 0.65 -4.11 5.04
N LEU A 51 1.70 -3.69 4.34
CA LEU A 51 1.63 -2.76 3.21
C LEU A 51 2.33 -3.35 1.99
N LEU A 52 1.63 -3.40 0.87
CA LEU A 52 2.15 -3.87 -0.41
C LEU A 52 2.13 -2.73 -1.43
N LEU A 53 3.30 -2.33 -1.93
CA LEU A 53 3.44 -1.25 -2.90
C LEU A 53 3.70 -1.79 -4.30
N GLY A 54 2.88 -1.38 -5.25
CA GLY A 54 3.09 -1.66 -6.66
C GLY A 54 4.27 -0.89 -7.24
N LYS A 55 4.76 -1.31 -8.41
CA LYS A 55 5.80 -0.59 -9.14
C LYS A 55 5.29 0.79 -9.52
N PRO A 56 5.96 1.86 -9.07
CA PRO A 56 5.52 3.21 -9.42
C PRO A 56 5.84 3.55 -10.87
N LEU A 57 5.10 4.48 -11.41
CA LEU A 57 5.48 5.16 -12.63
C LEU A 57 6.77 5.97 -12.38
N GLY A 58 7.78 5.85 -13.26
CA GLY A 58 9.06 6.55 -13.10
C GLY A 58 10.26 5.65 -12.78
N GLY A 59 10.05 4.34 -12.73
CA GLY A 59 11.12 3.35 -12.66
C GLY A 59 11.85 3.28 -11.32
N ARG A 60 13.05 2.71 -11.31
CA ARG A 60 13.81 2.40 -10.07
C ARG A 60 14.10 3.60 -9.18
N ARG A 61 14.34 4.78 -9.77
CA ARG A 61 14.66 5.99 -9.00
C ARG A 61 13.44 6.49 -8.23
N ALA A 62 12.28 6.46 -8.86
CA ALA A 62 11.02 6.80 -8.22
C ALA A 62 10.67 5.76 -7.13
N ALA A 63 10.85 4.48 -7.40
CA ALA A 63 10.63 3.41 -6.42
C ALA A 63 11.46 3.65 -5.15
N ALA A 64 12.77 3.84 -5.27
CA ALA A 64 13.65 4.08 -4.12
C ALA A 64 13.27 5.33 -3.31
N LEU A 65 12.79 6.38 -3.97
CA LEU A 65 12.30 7.60 -3.31
C LEU A 65 11.03 7.28 -2.50
N TYR A 66 10.05 6.62 -3.12
CA TYR A 66 8.78 6.32 -2.47
C TYR A 66 8.92 5.30 -1.35
N ASP A 67 9.80 4.28 -1.49
CA ASP A 67 10.11 3.33 -0.42
C ASP A 67 10.64 4.03 0.82
N ARG A 68 11.62 4.91 0.65
CA ARG A 68 12.19 5.68 1.75
C ARG A 68 11.14 6.55 2.46
N ILE A 69 10.31 7.25 1.70
CA ILE A 69 9.26 8.12 2.26
C ILE A 69 8.19 7.29 2.95
N THR A 70 7.80 6.15 2.38
CA THR A 70 6.85 5.24 3.00
C THR A 70 7.32 4.81 4.38
N LEU A 71 8.56 4.33 4.50
CA LEU A 71 9.12 3.91 5.78
C LEU A 71 9.21 5.06 6.79
N GLN A 72 9.59 6.25 6.34
CA GLN A 72 9.61 7.44 7.18
C GLN A 72 8.22 7.79 7.71
N VAL A 73 7.21 7.86 6.85
CA VAL A 73 5.83 8.20 7.26
C VAL A 73 5.25 7.13 8.17
N LEU A 74 5.48 5.84 7.88
CA LEU A 74 5.04 4.76 8.77
C LEU A 74 5.68 4.87 10.16
N ALA A 75 6.96 5.23 10.23
CA ALA A 75 7.64 5.47 11.51
C ALA A 75 7.02 6.64 12.28
N GLU A 76 6.72 7.75 11.61
CA GLU A 76 6.02 8.91 12.20
C GLU A 76 4.62 8.55 12.72
N LEU A 77 3.96 7.57 12.10
CA LEU A 77 2.65 7.05 12.50
C LEU A 77 2.72 5.94 13.57
N GLY A 78 3.92 5.54 14.03
CA GLY A 78 4.10 4.45 14.98
C GLY A 78 3.90 3.04 14.39
N LEU A 79 4.00 2.91 13.07
CA LEU A 79 3.72 1.68 12.31
C LEU A 79 4.99 1.00 11.77
N SER A 80 6.16 1.26 12.38
CA SER A 80 7.44 0.63 11.96
C SER A 80 7.47 -0.89 12.08
N HIS A 81 6.50 -1.48 12.78
CA HIS A 81 6.43 -2.91 13.06
C HIS A 81 5.71 -3.71 11.97
N ILE A 82 4.95 -3.06 11.09
CA ILE A 82 4.23 -3.77 10.03
C ILE A 82 5.16 -4.13 8.87
N PRO A 83 5.00 -5.32 8.24
CA PRO A 83 5.76 -5.68 7.06
C PRO A 83 5.40 -4.78 5.88
N VAL A 84 6.42 -4.36 5.14
CA VAL A 84 6.28 -3.60 3.89
C VAL A 84 7.00 -4.34 2.78
N VAL A 85 6.28 -4.67 1.72
CA VAL A 85 6.86 -5.19 0.48
C VAL A 85 6.59 -4.20 -0.63
N SER A 86 7.63 -3.82 -1.35
CA SER A 86 7.52 -2.86 -2.45
C SER A 86 7.90 -3.48 -3.80
N ASN A 87 7.69 -2.71 -4.85
CA ASN A 87 8.03 -3.10 -6.20
C ASN A 87 7.26 -4.34 -6.71
N ALA A 88 6.08 -4.59 -6.17
CA ALA A 88 5.21 -5.69 -6.57
C ALA A 88 4.69 -5.49 -8.01
N THR A 89 4.47 -6.62 -8.70
CA THR A 89 4.12 -6.61 -10.12
C THR A 89 2.62 -6.37 -10.33
N PHE A 90 2.15 -5.18 -9.99
CA PHE A 90 0.81 -4.69 -10.32
C PHE A 90 0.86 -3.17 -10.56
N GLY A 91 -0.23 -2.61 -11.06
CA GLY A 91 -0.35 -1.19 -11.37
C GLY A 91 -0.03 -0.86 -12.82
N HIS A 92 0.61 0.30 -13.08
CA HIS A 92 0.90 0.81 -14.42
C HIS A 92 2.15 0.19 -15.07
N ASN A 93 2.43 -1.07 -14.78
CA ASN A 93 3.58 -1.80 -15.33
C ASN A 93 3.14 -2.98 -16.19
N SER A 94 4.01 -3.41 -17.08
CA SER A 94 3.83 -4.59 -17.91
C SER A 94 5.00 -5.57 -17.70
N PRO A 95 4.72 -6.86 -17.42
CA PRO A 95 3.40 -7.44 -17.14
C PRO A 95 2.84 -6.98 -15.77
N ALA A 96 1.53 -6.92 -15.65
CA ALA A 96 0.85 -6.62 -14.39
C ALA A 96 0.07 -7.85 -13.90
N GLY A 97 0.25 -8.19 -12.63
CA GLY A 97 -0.54 -9.21 -11.95
C GLY A 97 -1.91 -8.69 -11.55
N ILE A 98 -2.86 -9.60 -11.45
CA ILE A 98 -4.20 -9.33 -10.90
C ILE A 98 -4.18 -9.67 -9.42
N ILE A 99 -4.61 -8.72 -8.58
CA ILE A 99 -4.75 -8.92 -7.14
C ILE A 99 -6.23 -9.01 -6.80
N PRO A 100 -6.73 -10.14 -6.28
CA PRO A 100 -8.11 -10.25 -5.83
C PRO A 100 -8.31 -9.50 -4.54
N ILE A 101 -9.28 -8.58 -4.52
CA ILE A 101 -9.66 -7.84 -3.31
C ILE A 101 -10.49 -8.75 -2.40
N GLY A 102 -10.14 -8.79 -1.11
CA GLY A 102 -10.86 -9.58 -0.12
C GLY A 102 -10.40 -11.04 0.00
N ALA A 103 -9.48 -11.48 -0.86
CA ALA A 103 -8.90 -12.82 -0.74
C ALA A 103 -7.90 -12.92 0.42
N MET A 104 -7.82 -14.12 1.02
CA MET A 104 -6.80 -14.41 2.02
C MET A 104 -5.41 -14.36 1.40
N ALA A 105 -4.51 -13.60 2.02
CA ALA A 105 -3.16 -13.39 1.51
C ALA A 105 -2.12 -13.34 2.65
N GLU A 106 -0.87 -13.58 2.28
CA GLU A 106 0.29 -13.49 3.17
C GLU A 106 1.29 -12.47 2.63
N LEU A 107 1.82 -11.65 3.52
CA LEU A 107 2.90 -10.71 3.23
C LEU A 107 4.11 -11.03 4.12
N ASP A 108 5.20 -11.47 3.50
CA ASP A 108 6.46 -11.79 4.14
C ASP A 108 7.46 -10.67 3.84
N GLY A 109 7.62 -9.74 4.79
CA GLY A 109 8.50 -8.59 4.66
C GLY A 109 9.98 -8.96 4.64
N ASP A 110 10.38 -10.02 5.34
CA ASP A 110 11.78 -10.44 5.44
C ASP A 110 12.29 -11.02 4.12
N ASN A 111 11.44 -11.77 3.41
CA ASN A 111 11.76 -12.38 2.13
C ASN A 111 11.22 -11.60 0.91
N GLY A 112 10.53 -10.49 1.14
CA GLY A 112 9.96 -9.66 0.08
C GLY A 112 8.92 -10.42 -0.76
N ARG A 113 8.06 -11.24 -0.10
CA ARG A 113 7.10 -12.12 -0.77
C ARG A 113 5.66 -11.74 -0.43
N PHE A 114 4.83 -11.76 -1.45
CA PHE A 114 3.37 -11.68 -1.35
C PHE A 114 2.76 -12.94 -1.97
N SER A 115 1.84 -13.58 -1.27
CA SER A 115 1.18 -14.82 -1.71
C SER A 115 -0.33 -14.71 -1.49
N ILE A 116 -1.11 -15.12 -2.48
CA ILE A 116 -2.55 -15.31 -2.37
C ILE A 116 -2.80 -16.75 -1.94
N LEU A 117 -3.52 -16.96 -0.85
CA LEU A 117 -3.66 -18.25 -0.19
C LEU A 117 -4.94 -19.00 -0.56
N GLU A 118 -5.83 -18.36 -1.31
CA GLU A 118 -7.09 -18.96 -1.74
C GLU A 118 -7.43 -18.61 -3.20
N ALA A 119 -8.29 -19.40 -3.81
CA ALA A 119 -8.76 -19.11 -5.16
C ALA A 119 -9.59 -17.81 -5.18
N ALA A 120 -9.34 -16.97 -6.18
CA ALA A 120 -10.09 -15.72 -6.37
C ALA A 120 -11.49 -15.93 -6.94
N VAL A 121 -11.74 -17.09 -7.53
CA VAL A 121 -13.01 -17.51 -8.15
C VAL A 121 -13.23 -19.00 -7.90
N GLU A 122 -14.47 -19.41 -7.76
CA GLU A 122 -14.90 -20.82 -7.72
C GLU A 122 -15.00 -21.39 -9.12
#